data_8a6ac2cb0c5c3ea1f3d7f03563bd5e78
#
_entry.id   8a6ac2cb0c5c3ea1f3d7f03563bd5e78
#
_cell.length_a   1.000
_cell.length_b   1.000
_cell.length_c   1.000
_cell.angle_alpha   90.00
_cell.angle_beta   90.00
_cell.angle_gamma   90.00
#
_symmetry.space_group_name_H-M   'P 1'
#
loop_
_entity.id
_entity.type
_entity.pdbx_description
1 polymer ?
#
loop_
_entity_poly.entity_id
_entity_poly.type
_entity_poly.pdbx_seq_one_letter_code
_entity_poly.pdbx_strand_id
1 'polypeptide(L)'
;MKKYIIISTLVLSFAFAKAQTTTVLDTIYANDTKNVALFFPEPIRQGITGSDNFVFTYNREKEQYFGLLQAKPGKESNLLVVNRNGSIFSYIVRYKKQLSKLNYFISLSNSIGNEKPIKVDSILAESSEERVDNRTYYYQKFCSYLLNRNQRIG
;
A
#
# COMPACT_ATOMS: atom_id res chain seq x y z
N MET A 1 18.76 -36.83 38.57
CA MET A 1 18.49 -36.95 37.15
C MET A 1 17.09 -36.41 36.76
N LYS A 2 16.00 -36.71 37.44
CA LYS A 2 14.65 -36.22 37.10
C LYS A 2 14.48 -34.70 37.11
N LYS A 3 15.19 -33.95 37.98
CA LYS A 3 15.12 -32.48 38.07
C LYS A 3 15.68 -31.77 36.83
N TYR A 4 16.69 -32.32 36.19
CA TYR A 4 17.32 -31.73 34.99
C TYR A 4 16.48 -31.95 33.72
N ILE A 5 15.70 -33.05 33.68
CA ILE A 5 14.79 -33.33 32.56
C ILE A 5 13.64 -32.32 32.53
N ILE A 6 13.10 -31.93 33.70
CA ILE A 6 12.01 -30.94 33.81
C ILE A 6 12.48 -29.57 33.38
N ILE A 7 13.71 -29.17 33.75
CA ILE A 7 14.29 -27.88 33.35
C ILE A 7 14.56 -27.86 31.84
N SER A 8 15.04 -28.96 31.26
CA SER A 8 15.29 -29.07 29.83
C SER A 8 14.01 -28.96 28.99
N THR A 9 12.92 -29.60 29.42
CA THR A 9 11.62 -29.47 28.73
C THR A 9 11.01 -28.10 28.86
N LEU A 10 11.20 -27.39 29.97
CA LEU A 10 10.72 -26.02 30.15
C LEU A 10 11.45 -25.01 29.22
N VAL A 11 12.76 -25.18 29.06
CA VAL A 11 13.56 -24.33 28.16
C VAL A 11 13.20 -24.58 26.68
N LEU A 12 12.91 -25.83 26.33
CA LEU A 12 12.55 -26.18 24.95
C LEU A 12 11.17 -25.63 24.54
N SER A 13 10.23 -25.45 25.47
CA SER A 13 8.91 -24.89 25.18
C SER A 13 8.94 -23.37 24.84
N PHE A 14 9.94 -22.64 25.30
CA PHE A 14 10.11 -21.20 24.93
C PHE A 14 10.63 -20.99 23.51
N ALA A 15 11.26 -22.00 22.90
CA ALA A 15 11.84 -21.89 21.56
C ALA A 15 10.79 -21.88 20.42
N PHE A 16 9.53 -22.23 20.70
CA PHE A 16 8.46 -22.27 19.70
C PHE A 16 7.51 -21.05 19.71
N ALA A 17 7.79 -20.03 20.51
CA ALA A 17 7.05 -18.77 20.46
C ALA A 17 7.36 -18.04 19.14
N LYS A 18 6.61 -18.36 18.08
CA LYS A 18 6.63 -17.57 16.85
C LYS A 18 6.02 -16.21 17.18
N ALA A 19 6.84 -15.17 17.19
CA ALA A 19 6.35 -13.80 17.23
C ALA A 19 5.51 -13.57 15.97
N GLN A 20 4.21 -13.38 16.13
CA GLN A 20 3.35 -12.91 15.05
C GLN A 20 3.74 -11.47 14.77
N THR A 21 4.32 -11.20 13.61
CA THR A 21 4.54 -9.85 13.13
C THR A 21 3.19 -9.23 12.82
N THR A 22 2.65 -8.45 13.75
CA THR A 22 1.50 -7.59 13.47
C THR A 22 1.97 -6.49 12.52
N THR A 23 1.51 -6.51 11.29
CA THR A 23 1.72 -5.40 10.34
C THR A 23 1.01 -4.17 10.88
N VAL A 24 1.79 -3.21 11.36
CA VAL A 24 1.26 -1.90 11.77
C VAL A 24 0.88 -1.15 10.50
N LEU A 25 -0.41 -0.80 10.38
CA LEU A 25 -0.90 -0.03 9.24
C LEU A 25 -0.43 1.43 9.34
N ASP A 26 0.06 1.97 8.23
CA ASP A 26 0.41 3.38 8.13
C ASP A 26 -0.82 4.27 8.25
N THR A 27 -0.63 5.47 8.82
CA THR A 27 -1.70 6.45 8.99
C THR A 27 -1.60 7.56 7.95
N ILE A 28 -2.72 7.84 7.28
CA ILE A 28 -2.88 8.95 6.35
C ILE A 28 -3.81 9.99 6.99
N TYR A 29 -3.36 11.25 6.96
CA TYR A 29 -4.14 12.37 7.47
C TYR A 29 -4.80 13.12 6.31
N ALA A 30 -6.07 13.47 6.48
CA ALA A 30 -6.85 14.25 5.54
C ALA A 30 -7.71 15.31 6.25
N ASN A 31 -8.22 16.27 5.49
CA ASN A 31 -9.16 17.28 6.00
C ASN A 31 -10.24 17.60 4.96
N ASP A 32 -11.11 18.52 5.30
CA ASP A 32 -12.25 18.98 4.51
C ASP A 32 -11.93 20.10 3.53
N THR A 33 -10.73 20.70 3.64
CA THR A 33 -10.34 21.86 2.84
C THR A 33 -9.30 21.56 1.75
N LYS A 34 -8.65 20.40 1.81
CA LYS A 34 -7.58 20.00 0.88
C LYS A 34 -7.75 18.57 0.41
N ASN A 35 -7.45 18.34 -0.85
CA ASN A 35 -7.34 17.00 -1.40
C ASN A 35 -5.98 16.41 -1.05
N VAL A 36 -5.97 15.21 -0.50
CA VAL A 36 -4.78 14.41 -0.27
C VAL A 36 -4.69 13.37 -1.39
N ALA A 37 -3.66 13.46 -2.21
CA ALA A 37 -3.47 12.56 -3.34
C ALA A 37 -2.62 11.34 -2.94
N LEU A 38 -3.14 10.14 -3.24
CA LEU A 38 -2.47 8.86 -3.05
C LEU A 38 -2.15 8.27 -4.43
N PHE A 39 -0.86 8.13 -4.75
CA PHE A 39 -0.37 7.57 -6.00
C PHE A 39 0.01 6.11 -5.79
N PHE A 40 -0.59 5.21 -6.55
CA PHE A 40 -0.39 3.77 -6.46
C PHE A 40 0.49 3.25 -7.62
N PRO A 41 1.20 2.12 -7.43
CA PRO A 41 2.06 1.54 -8.47
C PRO A 41 1.27 0.99 -9.66
N GLU A 42 0.00 0.65 -9.46
CA GLU A 42 -0.90 0.07 -10.45
C GLU A 42 -2.26 0.79 -10.44
N PRO A 43 -3.04 0.74 -11.53
CA PRO A 43 -4.35 1.39 -11.57
C PRO A 43 -5.27 0.93 -10.45
N ILE A 44 -6.00 1.87 -9.87
CA ILE A 44 -6.98 1.60 -8.83
C ILE A 44 -8.20 0.90 -9.47
N ARG A 45 -8.54 -0.27 -8.96
CA ARG A 45 -9.77 -0.96 -9.30
C ARG A 45 -10.89 -0.66 -8.32
N GLN A 46 -10.56 -0.63 -7.02
CA GLN A 46 -11.51 -0.42 -5.95
C GLN A 46 -10.89 0.38 -4.81
N GLY A 47 -11.63 1.31 -4.23
CA GLY A 47 -11.26 2.05 -3.04
C GLY A 47 -12.48 2.20 -2.14
N ILE A 48 -12.34 1.83 -0.87
CA ILE A 48 -13.42 1.79 0.12
C ILE A 48 -12.93 2.45 1.40
N THR A 49 -13.72 3.38 1.94
CA THR A 49 -13.52 3.95 3.27
C THR A 49 -14.47 3.27 4.27
N GLY A 50 -14.01 3.05 5.48
CA GLY A 50 -14.81 2.37 6.52
C GLY A 50 -15.85 3.26 7.21
N SER A 51 -15.87 4.57 6.91
CA SER A 51 -16.90 5.48 7.43
C SER A 51 -17.15 6.65 6.49
N ASP A 52 -18.35 7.25 6.60
CA ASP A 52 -18.80 8.37 5.76
C ASP A 52 -18.07 9.70 6.02
N ASN A 53 -17.26 9.76 7.10
CA ASN A 53 -16.42 10.92 7.37
C ASN A 53 -15.24 11.05 6.42
N PHE A 54 -14.92 10.00 5.67
CA PHE A 54 -13.85 9.94 4.71
C PHE A 54 -14.39 9.65 3.32
N VAL A 55 -13.94 10.42 2.35
CA VAL A 55 -14.32 10.26 0.94
C VAL A 55 -13.06 10.01 0.13
N PHE A 56 -13.01 8.86 -0.55
CA PHE A 56 -11.94 8.52 -1.47
C PHE A 56 -12.48 8.48 -2.89
N THR A 57 -11.98 9.36 -3.75
CA THR A 57 -12.46 9.54 -5.12
C THR A 57 -11.38 9.19 -6.12
N TYR A 58 -11.71 8.41 -7.14
CA TYR A 58 -10.85 8.07 -8.27
C TYR A 58 -11.70 7.84 -9.53
N ASN A 59 -11.10 7.89 -10.71
CA ASN A 59 -11.83 7.62 -11.96
C ASN A 59 -12.08 6.11 -12.10
N ARG A 60 -13.33 5.71 -12.22
CA ARG A 60 -13.76 4.31 -12.39
C ARG A 60 -13.88 3.90 -13.85
N GLU A 61 -14.04 4.85 -14.76
CA GLU A 61 -14.23 4.59 -16.20
C GLU A 61 -12.91 4.44 -16.93
N LYS A 62 -11.88 5.21 -16.49
CA LYS A 62 -10.54 5.18 -17.06
C LYS A 62 -9.53 4.74 -16.02
N GLU A 63 -8.51 4.02 -16.46
CA GLU A 63 -7.40 3.62 -15.59
C GLU A 63 -6.74 4.85 -14.95
N GLN A 64 -6.71 4.87 -13.64
CA GLN A 64 -6.13 5.95 -12.86
C GLN A 64 -5.26 5.38 -11.73
N TYR A 65 -4.02 5.87 -11.66
CA TYR A 65 -3.01 5.45 -10.69
C TYR A 65 -3.07 6.24 -9.38
N PHE A 66 -3.95 7.21 -9.27
CA PHE A 66 -4.10 8.02 -8.06
C PHE A 66 -5.56 8.20 -7.69
N GLY A 67 -5.80 8.39 -6.39
CA GLY A 67 -7.08 8.81 -5.84
C GLY A 67 -6.92 9.97 -4.89
N LEU A 68 -8.01 10.68 -4.64
CA LEU A 68 -8.08 11.83 -3.76
C LEU A 68 -8.85 11.48 -2.49
N LEU A 69 -8.22 11.72 -1.34
CA LEU A 69 -8.82 11.52 -0.04
C LEU A 69 -9.17 12.87 0.60
N GLN A 70 -10.40 12.98 1.08
CA GLN A 70 -10.90 14.07 1.92
C GLN A 70 -11.47 13.49 3.20
N ALA A 71 -11.50 14.30 4.26
CA ALA A 71 -12.03 13.90 5.56
C ALA A 71 -12.81 15.02 6.23
N LYS A 72 -13.90 14.68 6.90
CA LYS A 72 -14.61 15.54 7.84
C LYS A 72 -14.17 15.20 9.27
N PRO A 73 -14.27 16.16 10.24
CA PRO A 73 -14.01 15.86 11.65
C PRO A 73 -14.81 14.65 12.12
N GLY A 74 -14.17 13.72 12.82
CA GLY A 74 -14.80 12.50 13.30
C GLY A 74 -13.80 11.49 13.83
N LYS A 75 -14.27 10.28 14.11
CA LYS A 75 -13.43 9.15 14.53
C LYS A 75 -12.54 8.69 13.38
N GLU A 76 -11.40 8.11 13.70
CA GLU A 76 -10.56 7.43 12.73
C GLU A 76 -11.29 6.27 12.05
N SER A 77 -10.87 5.95 10.85
CA SER A 77 -11.40 4.86 10.06
C SER A 77 -10.27 4.19 9.27
N ASN A 78 -10.63 3.37 8.32
CA ASN A 78 -9.67 2.75 7.39
C ASN A 78 -9.99 3.11 5.94
N LEU A 79 -8.96 3.04 5.11
CA LEU A 79 -9.05 3.06 3.65
C LEU A 79 -8.47 1.77 3.11
N LEU A 80 -9.27 1.01 2.37
CA LEU A 80 -8.84 -0.16 1.62
C LEU A 80 -8.79 0.17 0.14
N VAL A 81 -7.66 -0.09 -0.52
CA VAL A 81 -7.50 0.08 -1.96
C VAL A 81 -7.04 -1.23 -2.57
N VAL A 82 -7.70 -1.64 -3.65
CA VAL A 82 -7.35 -2.81 -4.45
C VAL A 82 -6.99 -2.35 -5.84
N ASN A 83 -5.79 -2.67 -6.28
CA ASN A 83 -5.31 -2.36 -7.61
C ASN A 83 -5.76 -3.42 -8.64
N ARG A 84 -5.62 -3.11 -9.92
CA ARG A 84 -6.03 -3.99 -11.03
C ARG A 84 -5.25 -5.31 -11.06
N ASN A 85 -3.98 -5.30 -10.66
CA ASN A 85 -3.16 -6.51 -10.52
C ASN A 85 -3.53 -7.39 -9.31
N GLY A 86 -4.48 -6.93 -8.47
CA GLY A 86 -4.94 -7.62 -7.26
C GLY A 86 -4.22 -7.23 -5.98
N SER A 87 -3.19 -6.38 -6.04
CA SER A 87 -2.48 -5.89 -4.84
C SER A 87 -3.41 -5.10 -3.94
N ILE A 88 -3.36 -5.38 -2.63
CA ILE A 88 -4.22 -4.80 -1.61
C ILE A 88 -3.39 -3.87 -0.73
N PHE A 89 -3.90 -2.66 -0.52
CA PHE A 89 -3.33 -1.65 0.38
C PHE A 89 -4.36 -1.27 1.43
N SER A 90 -3.93 -1.18 2.69
CA SER A 90 -4.79 -0.77 3.80
C SER A 90 -4.09 0.29 4.64
N TYR A 91 -4.84 1.32 5.00
CA TYR A 91 -4.35 2.46 5.79
C TYR A 91 -5.34 2.80 6.87
N ILE A 92 -4.84 3.29 7.99
CA ILE A 92 -5.66 4.04 8.95
C ILE A 92 -5.82 5.46 8.40
N VAL A 93 -7.02 6.01 8.42
CA VAL A 93 -7.29 7.39 8.01
C VAL A 93 -7.79 8.22 9.19
N ARG A 94 -7.20 9.41 9.35
CA ARG A 94 -7.50 10.33 10.46
C ARG A 94 -7.73 11.75 9.96
N TYR A 95 -8.69 12.42 10.55
CA TYR A 95 -8.87 13.86 10.35
C TYR A 95 -7.76 14.66 11.05
N LYS A 96 -7.19 15.64 10.34
CA LYS A 96 -6.23 16.60 10.91
C LYS A 96 -6.41 17.96 10.25
N LYS A 97 -6.71 18.99 11.03
CA LYS A 97 -7.00 20.36 10.53
C LYS A 97 -5.85 20.93 9.68
N GLN A 98 -4.61 20.74 10.12
CA GLN A 98 -3.41 21.19 9.40
C GLN A 98 -2.64 19.99 8.86
N LEU A 99 -2.48 19.93 7.56
CA LEU A 99 -1.78 18.84 6.87
C LEU A 99 -0.35 19.28 6.54
N SER A 100 0.62 18.47 6.93
CA SER A 100 2.03 18.63 6.58
C SER A 100 2.38 17.96 5.24
N LYS A 101 1.55 17.02 4.76
CA LYS A 101 1.78 16.24 3.54
C LYS A 101 0.47 16.10 2.78
N LEU A 102 0.50 16.38 1.47
CA LEU A 102 -0.67 16.29 0.59
C LEU A 102 -0.54 15.18 -0.45
N ASN A 103 0.67 14.68 -0.70
CA ASN A 103 0.92 13.67 -1.72
C ASN A 103 1.62 12.46 -1.09
N TYR A 104 1.05 11.27 -1.29
CA TYR A 104 1.58 9.98 -0.83
C TYR A 104 1.88 9.12 -2.05
N PHE A 105 3.16 8.74 -2.20
CA PHE A 105 3.58 7.79 -3.22
C PHE A 105 3.69 6.42 -2.58
N ILE A 106 2.83 5.52 -3.01
CA ILE A 106 2.68 4.18 -2.45
C ILE A 106 3.57 3.23 -3.26
N SER A 107 4.43 2.50 -2.56
CA SER A 107 5.24 1.44 -3.16
C SER A 107 4.49 0.11 -3.16
N LEU A 108 4.81 -0.79 -4.10
CA LEU A 108 4.26 -2.15 -4.10
C LEU A 108 4.61 -2.92 -2.80
N SER A 109 5.75 -2.63 -2.19
CA SER A 109 6.18 -3.19 -0.90
C SER A 109 5.25 -2.84 0.27
N ASN A 110 4.41 -1.80 0.15
CA ASN A 110 3.39 -1.44 1.13
C ASN A 110 2.09 -2.25 0.98
N SER A 111 2.02 -3.15 -0.01
CA SER A 111 0.87 -4.05 -0.15
C SER A 111 0.81 -5.01 1.03
N ILE A 112 -0.38 -5.16 1.61
CA ILE A 112 -0.66 -6.13 2.70
C ILE A 112 -0.95 -7.53 2.16
N GLY A 113 -1.07 -7.70 0.83
CA GLY A 113 -1.35 -8.96 0.17
C GLY A 113 -1.89 -8.79 -1.23
N ASN A 114 -2.33 -9.90 -1.81
CA ASN A 114 -2.96 -9.93 -3.12
C ASN A 114 -4.26 -10.74 -3.05
N GLU A 115 -5.34 -10.25 -3.65
CA GLU A 115 -6.63 -10.96 -3.69
C GLU A 115 -6.64 -12.17 -4.63
N LYS A 116 -5.72 -12.18 -5.61
CA LYS A 116 -5.57 -13.31 -6.55
C LYS A 116 -4.65 -14.35 -5.93
N PRO A 117 -4.96 -15.64 -6.04
CA PRO A 117 -4.06 -16.68 -5.58
C PRO A 117 -2.72 -16.55 -6.31
N ILE A 118 -1.63 -16.51 -5.54
CA ILE A 118 -0.27 -16.48 -6.09
C ILE A 118 -0.03 -17.85 -6.73
N LYS A 119 0.07 -17.90 -8.05
CA LYS A 119 0.56 -19.10 -8.74
C LYS A 119 2.04 -19.23 -8.43
N VAL A 120 2.42 -20.30 -7.73
CA VAL A 120 3.80 -20.57 -7.30
C VAL A 120 4.78 -20.60 -8.47
N ASP A 121 4.30 -20.94 -9.66
CA ASP A 121 5.11 -21.01 -10.89
C ASP A 121 5.66 -19.65 -11.37
N SER A 122 5.06 -18.54 -10.95
CA SER A 122 5.55 -17.20 -11.29
C SER A 122 6.68 -16.69 -10.38
N ILE A 123 6.82 -17.26 -9.18
CA ILE A 123 7.84 -16.83 -8.20
C ILE A 123 9.23 -17.35 -8.60
N LEU A 124 9.30 -18.50 -9.27
CA LEU A 124 10.56 -19.08 -9.71
C LEU A 124 11.15 -18.40 -10.96
N ALA A 125 10.32 -17.73 -11.75
CA ALA A 125 10.76 -16.98 -12.93
C ALA A 125 11.31 -15.58 -12.59
N GLU A 126 10.79 -14.93 -11.54
CA GLU A 126 11.21 -13.58 -11.12
C GLU A 126 12.47 -13.55 -10.25
N SER A 127 12.89 -14.68 -9.69
CA SER A 127 14.09 -14.74 -8.83
C SER A 127 15.41 -14.70 -9.62
N SER A 128 15.39 -14.74 -10.94
CA SER A 128 16.57 -14.74 -11.81
C SER A 128 16.79 -13.44 -12.59
N GLU A 129 15.87 -12.49 -12.56
CA GLU A 129 16.04 -11.19 -13.21
C GLU A 129 16.07 -10.05 -12.20
N GLU A 130 17.30 -9.63 -11.92
CA GLU A 130 17.76 -8.27 -11.60
C GLU A 130 16.78 -7.39 -10.79
N ARG A 131 17.18 -7.09 -9.55
CA ARG A 131 16.66 -5.96 -8.77
C ARG A 131 16.91 -4.64 -9.52
N VAL A 132 16.16 -4.42 -10.58
CA VAL A 132 16.04 -3.09 -11.18
C VAL A 132 15.37 -2.22 -10.14
N ASP A 133 16.09 -1.21 -9.67
CA ASP A 133 15.58 -0.20 -8.75
C ASP A 133 14.29 0.38 -9.35
N ASN A 134 13.14 -0.02 -8.79
CA ASN A 134 11.81 0.40 -9.24
C ASN A 134 11.70 1.93 -9.37
N ARG A 135 12.49 2.69 -8.61
CA ARG A 135 12.55 4.15 -8.67
C ARG A 135 13.06 4.62 -10.05
N THR A 136 14.12 4.01 -10.58
CA THR A 136 14.71 4.35 -11.88
C THR A 136 13.76 4.00 -13.03
N TYR A 137 13.04 2.88 -12.94
CA TYR A 137 12.03 2.49 -13.94
C TYR A 137 10.87 3.50 -14.06
N TYR A 138 10.34 3.96 -12.92
CA TYR A 138 9.26 4.96 -12.91
C TYR A 138 9.73 6.33 -13.41
N TYR A 139 10.93 6.76 -13.08
CA TYR A 139 11.50 8.00 -13.60
C TYR A 139 11.73 7.92 -15.11
N GLN A 140 12.25 6.84 -15.64
CA GLN A 140 12.45 6.65 -17.08
C GLN A 140 11.12 6.66 -17.83
N LYS A 141 10.10 5.96 -17.35
CA LYS A 141 8.77 5.92 -17.97
C LYS A 141 8.08 7.28 -17.91
N PHE A 142 8.24 8.02 -16.82
CA PHE A 142 7.72 9.38 -16.68
C PHE A 142 8.44 10.37 -17.62
N CYS A 143 9.76 10.30 -17.71
CA CYS A 143 10.54 11.11 -18.64
C CYS A 143 10.21 10.82 -20.10
N SER A 144 10.04 9.57 -20.50
CA SER A 144 9.64 9.18 -21.86
C SER A 144 8.23 9.69 -22.22
N TYR A 145 7.32 9.69 -21.25
CA TYR A 145 5.97 10.26 -21.44
C TYR A 145 6.02 11.76 -21.67
N LEU A 146 6.85 12.50 -20.94
CA LEU A 146 7.01 13.96 -21.11
C LEU A 146 7.69 14.31 -22.44
N LEU A 147 8.67 13.54 -22.88
CA LEU A 147 9.36 13.75 -24.17
C LEU A 147 8.43 13.50 -25.36
N ASN A 148 7.61 12.45 -25.34
CA ASN A 148 6.63 12.18 -26.40
C ASN A 148 5.50 13.23 -26.46
N ARG A 149 5.20 13.90 -25.37
CA ARG A 149 4.20 14.98 -25.36
C ARG A 149 4.71 16.23 -26.08
N ASN A 150 6.00 16.55 -25.96
CA ASN A 150 6.59 17.74 -26.60
C ASN A 150 6.75 17.58 -28.12
N GLN A 151 6.79 16.35 -28.67
CA GLN A 151 6.86 16.12 -30.12
C GLN A 151 5.52 16.23 -30.85
N ARG A 152 4.38 16.36 -30.15
CA ARG A 152 3.05 16.50 -30.76
C ARG A 152 2.56 17.96 -30.86
N ILE A 153 3.37 18.93 -30.46
CA ILE A 153 3.03 20.38 -30.47
C ILE A 153 3.96 21.15 -31.44
N GLY A 154 4.59 20.44 -32.39
CA GLY A 154 5.36 21.02 -33.49
C GLY A 154 4.67 20.79 -34.83
#